data_1710c54d15ac3ea1b59e17a41112760a
#
_entry.id   1710c54d15ac3ea1b59e17a41112760a
#
_cell.length_a   1.000
_cell.length_b   1.000
_cell.length_c   1.000
_cell.angle_alpha   90.00
_cell.angle_beta   90.00
_cell.angle_gamma   90.00
#
_symmetry.space_group_name_H-M   'P 1'
#
loop_
_entity.id
_entity.type
_entity.pdbx_description
1 polymer ?
#
loop_
_entity_poly.entity_id
_entity_poly.type
_entity_poly.pdbx_seq_one_letter_code
_entity_poly.pdbx_strand_id
1 'polypeptide(L)'
;MMLIKPSKLVKGITFISINLKRIMKSFLKYTFLLIIVSLLAYSCKSDNQSKDQNQAKTLEAKKPNIVFFIADDMYPWMFNNTTKGKDKDGKPLNLTPTLDRLAAEGVWLENMKVVSPVCTPSRYNCLTGNYASRANNESFTSFTKTNDGQTVIQWNSYIVPGEKTMGTYFQDLGYKTGFVGKNHIIESLSQVGEAAKPDLNADPKDPKVIKELEYRFTELQKDIQKSGFDYADKLYHNNPNWLGIRALAYQNTDWIAEGGVEFIEKYKDNPFMLYIATTIPHAPLDPDHSWKADRKITARGILDKAPNILPQPPIESIKKRIEEAGLEGKSRENLLWLDDAVGALFKKLEKEGVLDNTIVVFFNDHGQNFKGTLYEGGVNSQAFIWKKGGFKVGNVLENPVSNVDFLPTLLDLAGDTKNLNKFDGKSFKSALEGKEFAGRTSMYHELGYSRAVVKDGFKYYAVRYPKWATDFTFEQRKDTLQKYSRFRESFGEHAISKDPKAPYGQLEMVPGGGGAEHNAYLNHPNFSDPNQLYDLINDPNEEHNLINDPEYADTLKILKEELKGYISSLPGKFVI
;
A
#
# COMPACT_ATOMS: atom_id res chain seq x y z
N MET A 1 78.94 -61.27 11.44
CA MET A 1 79.06 -62.61 10.87
C MET A 1 78.34 -62.67 9.55
N MET A 2 79.00 -63.12 8.57
CA MET A 2 78.69 -63.45 7.20
C MET A 2 78.54 -62.26 6.18
N LEU A 3 79.65 -62.22 5.48
CA LEU A 3 79.97 -61.79 4.16
C LEU A 3 79.00 -62.32 3.07
N ILE A 4 78.65 -61.52 2.05
CA ILE A 4 78.60 -61.97 0.67
C ILE A 4 78.97 -60.79 -0.24
N LYS A 5 79.85 -61.11 -1.19
CA LYS A 5 80.56 -60.27 -2.14
C LYS A 5 79.72 -59.63 -3.25
N PRO A 6 80.29 -58.59 -3.94
CA PRO A 6 79.64 -57.87 -5.04
C PRO A 6 79.90 -58.47 -6.40
N SER A 7 78.92 -58.43 -7.31
CA SER A 7 79.20 -58.49 -8.75
C SER A 7 78.00 -57.97 -9.56
N LYS A 8 78.29 -57.20 -10.59
CA LYS A 8 77.44 -56.69 -11.71
C LYS A 8 76.85 -55.29 -11.56
N LEU A 9 77.75 -54.34 -11.64
CA LEU A 9 77.28 -52.95 -11.88
C LEU A 9 78.26 -52.18 -12.78
N VAL A 10 78.44 -52.52 -14.05
CA VAL A 10 79.24 -51.70 -15.01
C VAL A 10 78.65 -51.68 -16.47
N LYS A 11 77.60 -52.37 -16.82
CA LYS A 11 77.04 -52.27 -18.19
C LYS A 11 75.74 -51.49 -18.38
N GLY A 12 75.24 -50.82 -17.34
CA GLY A 12 73.95 -50.06 -17.42
C GLY A 12 74.08 -48.56 -17.68
N ILE A 13 75.26 -47.95 -17.51
CA ILE A 13 75.38 -46.47 -17.47
C ILE A 13 75.48 -45.83 -18.88
N THR A 14 75.93 -46.54 -19.92
CA THR A 14 76.11 -45.98 -21.28
C THR A 14 74.81 -45.94 -22.10
N PHE A 15 73.85 -46.81 -21.76
CA PHE A 15 72.54 -46.82 -22.50
C PHE A 15 71.54 -45.81 -21.96
N ILE A 16 71.67 -45.42 -20.68
CA ILE A 16 70.82 -44.41 -20.06
C ILE A 16 71.15 -42.98 -20.49
N SER A 17 72.45 -42.70 -20.79
CA SER A 17 72.90 -41.36 -21.24
C SER A 17 72.39 -40.96 -22.66
N ILE A 18 72.23 -41.93 -23.59
CA ILE A 18 71.81 -41.69 -24.95
C ILE A 18 70.28 -41.47 -25.01
N ASN A 19 69.50 -42.15 -24.19
CA ASN A 19 68.04 -41.95 -24.12
C ASN A 19 67.68 -40.66 -23.38
N LEU A 20 68.42 -40.21 -22.39
CA LEU A 20 68.13 -38.92 -21.69
C LEU A 20 68.33 -37.72 -22.62
N LYS A 21 69.41 -37.75 -23.47
CA LYS A 21 69.62 -36.66 -24.47
C LYS A 21 68.52 -36.60 -25.55
N ARG A 22 67.96 -37.75 -25.90
CA ARG A 22 66.87 -37.83 -26.90
C ARG A 22 65.52 -37.36 -26.29
N ILE A 23 65.27 -37.73 -25.05
CA ILE A 23 64.08 -37.30 -24.28
C ILE A 23 64.17 -35.79 -23.96
N MET A 24 65.34 -35.28 -23.55
CA MET A 24 65.52 -33.84 -23.32
C MET A 24 65.35 -33.00 -24.58
N LYS A 25 65.85 -33.46 -25.77
CA LYS A 25 65.62 -32.75 -27.06
C LYS A 25 64.16 -32.79 -27.49
N SER A 26 63.44 -33.85 -27.17
CA SER A 26 62.01 -33.95 -27.43
C SER A 26 61.24 -33.05 -26.46
N PHE A 27 61.57 -33.03 -25.17
CA PHE A 27 60.97 -32.17 -24.18
C PHE A 27 61.20 -30.67 -24.46
N LEU A 28 62.40 -30.27 -24.88
CA LEU A 28 62.68 -28.90 -25.32
C LEU A 28 61.86 -28.47 -26.56
N LYS A 29 61.63 -29.37 -27.52
CA LYS A 29 60.82 -29.09 -28.68
C LYS A 29 59.34 -28.91 -28.34
N TYR A 30 58.80 -29.75 -27.44
CA TYR A 30 57.40 -29.62 -27.00
C TYR A 30 57.18 -28.45 -26.06
N THR A 31 58.17 -28.11 -25.20
CA THR A 31 58.10 -26.90 -24.38
C THR A 31 58.17 -25.63 -25.19
N PHE A 32 59.01 -25.60 -26.29
CA PHE A 32 59.08 -24.46 -27.19
C PHE A 32 57.81 -24.33 -28.07
N LEU A 33 57.18 -25.45 -28.44
CA LEU A 33 55.92 -25.46 -29.14
C LEU A 33 54.75 -25.02 -28.24
N LEU A 34 54.77 -25.42 -26.96
CA LEU A 34 53.80 -24.97 -25.94
C LEU A 34 53.91 -23.47 -25.62
N ILE A 35 55.18 -22.95 -25.59
CA ILE A 35 55.41 -21.52 -25.41
C ILE A 35 54.95 -20.71 -26.63
N ILE A 36 55.16 -21.19 -27.87
CA ILE A 36 54.69 -20.54 -29.06
C ILE A 36 53.17 -20.60 -29.16
N VAL A 37 52.52 -21.69 -28.78
CA VAL A 37 51.08 -21.83 -28.74
C VAL A 37 50.47 -20.96 -27.61
N SER A 38 51.14 -20.84 -26.49
CA SER A 38 50.72 -19.93 -25.41
C SER A 38 50.92 -18.45 -25.75
N LEU A 39 51.97 -18.10 -26.49
CA LEU A 39 52.20 -16.73 -27.01
C LEU A 39 51.22 -16.36 -28.16
N LEU A 40 50.85 -17.31 -29.01
CA LEU A 40 49.81 -17.11 -30.02
C LEU A 40 48.40 -17.03 -29.40
N ALA A 41 48.15 -17.77 -28.34
CA ALA A 41 46.92 -17.66 -27.55
C ALA A 41 46.85 -16.36 -26.71
N TYR A 42 48.00 -15.81 -26.33
CA TYR A 42 48.04 -14.50 -25.64
C TYR A 42 47.90 -13.31 -26.61
N SER A 43 48.36 -13.44 -27.87
CA SER A 43 48.21 -12.41 -28.89
C SER A 43 46.77 -12.31 -29.43
N CYS A 44 46.01 -13.42 -29.43
CA CYS A 44 44.57 -13.38 -29.74
C CYS A 44 43.67 -12.89 -28.60
N LYS A 45 44.19 -12.77 -27.37
CA LYS A 45 43.44 -12.25 -26.24
C LYS A 45 43.53 -10.72 -26.09
N SER A 46 44.48 -10.06 -26.69
CA SER A 46 44.67 -8.62 -26.52
C SER A 46 43.76 -7.75 -27.39
N ASP A 47 43.23 -8.28 -28.51
CA ASP A 47 42.32 -7.52 -29.39
C ASP A 47 40.82 -7.75 -29.08
N ASN A 48 40.47 -8.79 -28.28
CA ASN A 48 39.10 -8.98 -27.82
C ASN A 48 38.82 -8.39 -26.43
N GLN A 49 39.84 -8.06 -25.63
CA GLN A 49 39.57 -7.42 -24.33
C GLN A 49 39.20 -5.95 -24.43
N SER A 50 39.50 -5.24 -25.50
CA SER A 50 39.04 -3.86 -25.70
C SER A 50 37.61 -3.76 -26.27
N LYS A 51 37.10 -4.83 -26.90
CA LYS A 51 35.68 -4.87 -27.32
C LYS A 51 34.77 -5.54 -26.26
N ASP A 52 35.27 -6.52 -25.51
CA ASP A 52 34.50 -7.16 -24.43
C ASP A 52 34.48 -6.37 -23.11
N GLN A 53 35.45 -5.48 -22.85
CA GLN A 53 35.35 -4.55 -21.71
C GLN A 53 34.32 -3.43 -21.96
N ASN A 54 33.89 -3.21 -23.19
CA ASN A 54 32.74 -2.32 -23.48
C ASN A 54 31.41 -3.09 -23.59
N GLN A 55 31.43 -4.44 -23.64
CA GLN A 55 30.19 -5.27 -23.59
C GLN A 55 29.96 -5.95 -22.25
N ALA A 56 31.00 -6.02 -21.39
CA ALA A 56 30.89 -6.45 -19.99
C ALA A 56 30.77 -5.28 -18.99
N LYS A 57 30.36 -4.08 -19.43
CA LYS A 57 29.49 -3.27 -18.61
C LYS A 57 28.21 -4.09 -18.47
N THR A 58 28.18 -4.93 -17.45
CA THR A 58 26.97 -5.49 -16.90
C THR A 58 25.85 -4.50 -17.17
N LEU A 59 24.87 -4.90 -17.97
CA LEU A 59 23.56 -4.29 -17.95
C LEU A 59 23.11 -4.41 -16.50
N GLU A 60 23.48 -3.43 -15.65
CA GLU A 60 22.82 -3.26 -14.37
C GLU A 60 21.34 -3.23 -14.74
N ALA A 61 20.61 -4.23 -14.28
CA ALA A 61 19.19 -4.35 -14.58
C ALA A 61 18.57 -2.99 -14.23
N LYS A 62 18.05 -2.31 -15.25
CA LYS A 62 17.51 -0.95 -15.09
C LYS A 62 16.50 -0.99 -13.94
N LYS A 63 16.71 -0.21 -12.89
CA LYS A 63 15.81 -0.13 -11.74
C LYS A 63 14.39 0.16 -12.24
N PRO A 64 13.36 -0.63 -11.86
CA PRO A 64 12.00 -0.39 -12.32
C PRO A 64 11.45 0.91 -11.75
N ASN A 65 10.70 1.65 -12.53
CA ASN A 65 9.86 2.71 -11.99
C ASN A 65 8.71 2.10 -11.21
N ILE A 66 8.23 2.81 -10.19
CA ILE A 66 7.12 2.38 -9.35
C ILE A 66 6.03 3.45 -9.40
N VAL A 67 4.80 3.03 -9.67
CA VAL A 67 3.59 3.84 -9.46
C VAL A 67 2.72 3.11 -8.44
N PHE A 68 2.53 3.72 -7.28
CA PHE A 68 1.67 3.22 -6.21
C PHE A 68 0.39 4.05 -6.18
N PHE A 69 -0.67 3.51 -6.76
CA PHE A 69 -1.96 4.18 -6.90
C PHE A 69 -2.93 3.70 -5.82
N ILE A 70 -3.49 4.64 -5.03
CA ILE A 70 -4.48 4.34 -3.99
C ILE A 70 -5.82 4.98 -4.35
N ALA A 71 -6.86 4.15 -4.42
CA ALA A 71 -8.25 4.59 -4.41
C ALA A 71 -8.81 4.62 -2.97
N ASP A 72 -9.83 5.42 -2.73
CA ASP A 72 -10.37 5.73 -1.40
C ASP A 72 -11.82 5.26 -1.27
N ASP A 73 -12.08 4.31 -0.36
CA ASP A 73 -13.44 3.81 -0.05
C ASP A 73 -14.12 2.99 -1.18
N MET A 74 -13.40 2.17 -1.93
CA MET A 74 -14.04 1.30 -2.92
C MET A 74 -14.72 0.09 -2.26
N TYR A 75 -15.91 -0.21 -2.75
CA TYR A 75 -16.62 -1.45 -2.40
C TYR A 75 -16.20 -2.61 -3.32
N PRO A 76 -16.30 -3.87 -2.88
CA PRO A 76 -16.00 -5.04 -3.73
C PRO A 76 -16.78 -5.09 -5.05
N TRP A 77 -18.03 -4.57 -5.08
CA TRP A 77 -18.84 -4.52 -6.30
C TRP A 77 -18.32 -3.53 -7.36
N MET A 78 -17.40 -2.65 -6.98
CA MET A 78 -16.76 -1.69 -7.89
C MET A 78 -15.64 -2.30 -8.74
N PHE A 79 -15.27 -3.55 -8.47
CA PHE A 79 -14.25 -4.29 -9.20
C PHE A 79 -14.86 -5.42 -10.02
N ASN A 80 -14.86 -5.30 -11.34
CA ASN A 80 -15.49 -6.26 -12.26
C ASN A 80 -14.85 -7.65 -12.25
N ASN A 81 -13.63 -7.80 -11.75
CA ASN A 81 -12.96 -9.10 -11.60
C ASN A 81 -13.36 -9.85 -10.32
N THR A 82 -14.11 -9.23 -9.43
CA THR A 82 -14.73 -9.92 -8.28
C THR A 82 -16.09 -10.51 -8.65
N THR A 83 -16.56 -11.48 -7.87
CA THR A 83 -17.93 -12.02 -8.02
C THR A 83 -18.99 -10.94 -7.75
N LYS A 84 -18.74 -10.03 -6.80
CA LYS A 84 -19.65 -8.92 -6.45
C LYS A 84 -19.68 -7.81 -7.50
N GLY A 85 -18.66 -7.72 -8.35
CA GLY A 85 -18.60 -6.75 -9.46
C GLY A 85 -19.29 -7.22 -10.74
N LYS A 86 -19.98 -8.36 -10.69
CA LYS A 86 -20.72 -8.94 -11.81
C LYS A 86 -22.19 -9.14 -11.46
N ASP A 87 -23.03 -9.08 -12.48
CA ASP A 87 -24.44 -9.45 -12.35
C ASP A 87 -24.61 -10.98 -12.27
N LYS A 88 -25.87 -11.43 -12.15
CA LYS A 88 -26.23 -12.86 -12.11
C LYS A 88 -25.82 -13.63 -13.36
N ASP A 89 -25.64 -12.97 -14.49
CA ASP A 89 -25.27 -13.55 -15.78
C ASP A 89 -23.74 -13.45 -16.03
N GLY A 90 -22.98 -12.95 -15.04
CA GLY A 90 -21.52 -12.79 -15.08
C GLY A 90 -21.03 -11.55 -15.84
N LYS A 91 -21.92 -10.62 -16.21
CA LYS A 91 -21.57 -9.39 -16.89
C LYS A 91 -21.00 -8.34 -15.90
N PRO A 92 -20.00 -7.55 -16.32
CA PRO A 92 -19.48 -6.46 -15.51
C PRO A 92 -20.57 -5.47 -15.08
N LEU A 93 -20.55 -5.03 -13.83
CA LEU A 93 -21.42 -3.99 -13.30
C LEU A 93 -20.92 -2.57 -13.57
N ASN A 94 -19.67 -2.40 -13.95
CA ASN A 94 -19.02 -1.10 -14.08
C ASN A 94 -18.32 -0.95 -15.43
N LEU A 95 -18.22 0.30 -15.92
CA LEU A 95 -17.41 0.63 -17.09
C LEU A 95 -16.03 1.10 -16.61
N THR A 96 -15.11 0.16 -16.43
CA THR A 96 -13.75 0.40 -15.94
C THR A 96 -12.70 -0.28 -16.82
N PRO A 97 -12.67 0.04 -18.15
CA PRO A 97 -11.87 -0.72 -19.11
C PRO A 97 -10.36 -0.71 -18.83
N THR A 98 -9.83 0.37 -18.26
CA THR A 98 -8.41 0.44 -17.88
C THR A 98 -8.12 -0.47 -16.70
N LEU A 99 -8.88 -0.34 -15.61
CA LEU A 99 -8.69 -1.15 -14.40
C LEU A 99 -8.93 -2.63 -14.69
N ASP A 100 -9.96 -2.97 -15.47
CA ASP A 100 -10.26 -4.34 -15.86
C ASP A 100 -9.11 -4.97 -16.65
N ARG A 101 -8.56 -4.24 -17.63
CA ARG A 101 -7.40 -4.69 -18.41
C ARG A 101 -6.18 -4.90 -17.52
N LEU A 102 -5.87 -3.93 -16.64
CA LEU A 102 -4.71 -4.00 -15.76
C LEU A 102 -4.81 -5.13 -14.73
N ALA A 103 -6.00 -5.35 -14.17
CA ALA A 103 -6.26 -6.47 -13.28
C ALA A 103 -6.12 -7.83 -14.00
N ALA A 104 -6.54 -7.91 -15.28
CA ALA A 104 -6.43 -9.13 -16.08
C ALA A 104 -5.00 -9.42 -16.58
N GLU A 105 -4.22 -8.38 -16.91
CA GLU A 105 -2.83 -8.52 -17.35
C GLU A 105 -1.82 -8.63 -16.18
N GLY A 106 -2.19 -8.12 -15.02
CA GLY A 106 -1.38 -8.11 -13.80
C GLY A 106 -1.61 -9.34 -12.93
N VAL A 107 -1.29 -9.20 -11.66
CA VAL A 107 -1.53 -10.20 -10.61
C VAL A 107 -2.55 -9.64 -9.63
N TRP A 108 -3.72 -10.21 -9.62
CA TRP A 108 -4.75 -9.96 -8.60
C TRP A 108 -4.35 -10.61 -7.29
N LEU A 109 -4.40 -9.83 -6.19
CA LEU A 109 -4.07 -10.32 -4.85
C LEU A 109 -5.36 -10.82 -4.19
N GLU A 110 -5.67 -12.12 -4.36
CA GLU A 110 -6.96 -12.70 -3.96
C GLU A 110 -7.23 -12.60 -2.46
N ASN A 111 -6.21 -12.84 -1.64
CA ASN A 111 -6.31 -12.78 -0.19
C ASN A 111 -5.62 -11.53 0.38
N MET A 112 -5.91 -10.37 -0.24
CA MET A 112 -5.41 -9.08 0.23
C MET A 112 -6.19 -8.59 1.44
N LYS A 113 -5.49 -8.36 2.57
CA LYS A 113 -6.10 -7.82 3.78
C LYS A 113 -5.33 -6.59 4.28
N VAL A 114 -6.06 -5.65 4.85
CA VAL A 114 -5.44 -4.49 5.52
C VAL A 114 -5.28 -4.76 7.01
N VAL A 115 -4.22 -4.20 7.59
CA VAL A 115 -4.01 -4.28 9.03
C VAL A 115 -5.06 -3.48 9.77
N SER A 116 -5.30 -2.25 9.32
CA SER A 116 -6.14 -1.28 10.00
C SER A 116 -7.17 -0.68 9.02
N PRO A 117 -8.45 -1.08 9.10
CA PRO A 117 -9.45 -0.79 8.08
C PRO A 117 -10.10 0.59 8.19
N VAL A 118 -9.28 1.66 8.25
CA VAL A 118 -9.65 3.06 7.99
C VAL A 118 -8.48 3.78 7.32
N CYS A 119 -8.75 4.89 6.65
CA CYS A 119 -7.82 5.54 5.72
C CYS A 119 -6.44 5.84 6.32
N THR A 120 -6.35 6.57 7.45
CA THR A 120 -5.07 7.03 8.02
C THR A 120 -4.15 5.86 8.40
N PRO A 121 -4.53 4.93 9.28
CA PRO A 121 -3.62 3.84 9.66
C PRO A 121 -3.36 2.85 8.52
N SER A 122 -4.30 2.65 7.59
CA SER A 122 -4.03 1.82 6.40
C SER A 122 -2.93 2.43 5.53
N ARG A 123 -2.95 3.74 5.32
CA ARG A 123 -1.91 4.47 4.59
C ARG A 123 -0.59 4.49 5.36
N TYR A 124 -0.64 4.56 6.71
CA TYR A 124 0.53 4.38 7.56
C TYR A 124 1.21 3.05 7.29
N ASN A 125 0.45 1.95 7.29
CA ASN A 125 0.97 0.62 7.02
C ASN A 125 1.68 0.55 5.66
N CYS A 126 1.08 1.11 4.59
CA CYS A 126 1.68 1.12 3.25
C CYS A 126 2.97 1.93 3.17
N LEU A 127 2.97 3.16 3.74
CA LEU A 127 4.09 4.09 3.60
C LEU A 127 5.27 3.75 4.51
N THR A 128 5.03 3.11 5.65
CA THR A 128 6.08 2.76 6.62
C THR A 128 6.50 1.30 6.57
N GLY A 129 5.65 0.41 6.03
CA GLY A 129 5.84 -1.04 6.13
C GLY A 129 5.66 -1.58 7.55
N ASN A 130 5.04 -0.79 8.45
CA ASN A 130 4.88 -1.11 9.87
C ASN A 130 3.43 -1.03 10.33
N TYR A 131 3.13 -1.67 11.45
CA TYR A 131 1.84 -1.58 12.11
C TYR A 131 1.61 -0.17 12.68
N ALA A 132 0.36 0.31 12.61
CA ALA A 132 0.02 1.68 13.02
C ALA A 132 0.14 1.92 14.53
N SER A 133 0.14 0.87 15.35
CA SER A 133 0.47 0.98 16.79
C SER A 133 1.90 1.46 17.06
N ARG A 134 2.78 1.49 16.04
CA ARG A 134 4.13 2.09 16.12
C ARG A 134 4.15 3.60 15.88
N ALA A 135 3.00 4.22 15.55
CA ALA A 135 2.94 5.66 15.40
C ALA A 135 3.40 6.37 16.67
N ASN A 136 4.12 7.47 16.53
CA ASN A 136 4.76 8.18 17.64
C ASN A 136 4.45 9.69 17.67
N ASN A 137 3.58 10.15 16.77
CA ASN A 137 3.12 11.53 16.78
C ASN A 137 2.43 11.90 18.10
N GLU A 138 2.46 13.17 18.46
CA GLU A 138 2.05 13.66 19.79
C GLU A 138 0.60 13.31 20.12
N SER A 139 -0.33 13.48 19.18
CA SER A 139 -1.74 13.16 19.42
C SER A 139 -1.94 11.66 19.72
N PHE A 140 -1.26 10.76 19.01
CA PHE A 140 -1.33 9.32 19.22
C PHE A 140 -0.75 8.91 20.56
N THR A 141 0.45 9.42 20.90
CA THR A 141 1.14 9.06 22.15
C THR A 141 0.46 9.64 23.38
N SER A 142 -0.06 10.87 23.31
CA SER A 142 -0.85 11.47 24.38
C SER A 142 -2.14 10.70 24.62
N PHE A 143 -2.82 10.31 23.56
CA PHE A 143 -4.04 9.52 23.66
C PHE A 143 -3.77 8.12 24.25
N THR A 144 -2.69 7.48 23.87
CA THR A 144 -2.23 6.21 24.48
C THR A 144 -2.03 6.33 25.98
N LYS A 145 -1.44 7.44 26.46
CA LYS A 145 -1.26 7.70 27.90
C LYS A 145 -2.58 7.85 28.64
N THR A 146 -3.56 8.54 28.05
CA THR A 146 -4.89 8.74 28.65
C THR A 146 -5.75 7.47 28.68
N ASN A 147 -5.37 6.46 27.91
CA ASN A 147 -5.99 5.14 27.86
C ASN A 147 -5.15 4.05 28.57
N ASP A 148 -4.55 4.38 29.70
CA ASP A 148 -3.77 3.46 30.55
C ASP A 148 -2.61 2.75 29.83
N GLY A 149 -2.09 3.37 28.77
CA GLY A 149 -1.04 2.84 27.91
C GLY A 149 -1.53 1.92 26.80
N GLN A 150 -2.83 1.76 26.60
CA GLN A 150 -3.38 1.05 25.44
C GLN A 150 -3.27 1.92 24.19
N THR A 151 -2.65 1.40 23.13
CA THR A 151 -2.67 2.06 21.83
C THR A 151 -4.05 1.96 21.20
N VAL A 152 -4.60 3.10 20.81
CA VAL A 152 -5.93 3.18 20.17
C VAL A 152 -5.74 3.72 18.76
N ILE A 153 -5.74 2.79 17.78
CA ILE A 153 -5.45 3.07 16.38
C ILE A 153 -6.70 3.59 15.68
N GLN A 154 -6.62 4.79 15.12
CA GLN A 154 -7.69 5.43 14.38
C GLN A 154 -7.12 6.50 13.42
N TRP A 155 -7.84 7.54 13.10
CA TRP A 155 -7.35 8.67 12.28
C TRP A 155 -6.32 9.56 13.00
N ASN A 156 -5.68 9.07 14.03
CA ASN A 156 -4.65 9.74 14.84
C ASN A 156 -3.23 9.19 14.61
N SER A 157 -3.08 8.14 13.80
CA SER A 157 -1.79 7.46 13.56
C SER A 157 -1.05 8.13 12.40
N TYR A 158 -0.49 9.32 12.64
CA TYR A 158 0.24 10.09 11.64
C TYR A 158 1.74 9.76 11.61
N ILE A 159 2.35 9.99 10.44
CA ILE A 159 3.80 10.04 10.24
C ILE A 159 4.26 11.46 10.56
N VAL A 160 5.20 11.60 11.49
CA VAL A 160 5.82 12.91 11.78
C VAL A 160 6.75 13.31 10.64
N PRO A 161 6.69 14.56 10.13
CA PRO A 161 7.57 15.00 9.06
C PRO A 161 9.06 14.76 9.38
N GLY A 162 9.74 14.03 8.50
CA GLY A 162 11.14 13.61 8.68
C GLY A 162 11.31 12.17 9.14
N GLU A 163 10.24 11.45 9.49
CA GLU A 163 10.30 10.01 9.69
C GLU A 163 10.50 9.25 8.38
N LYS A 164 11.06 8.03 8.47
CA LYS A 164 11.29 7.20 7.29
C LYS A 164 9.98 6.68 6.71
N THR A 165 9.82 6.92 5.41
CA THR A 165 8.67 6.50 4.62
C THR A 165 9.11 5.76 3.37
N MET A 166 8.17 5.23 2.61
CA MET A 166 8.39 4.74 1.26
C MET A 166 9.23 5.74 0.43
N GLY A 167 8.93 7.04 0.52
CA GLY A 167 9.69 8.10 -0.17
C GLY A 167 11.17 8.09 0.21
N THR A 168 11.50 8.13 1.51
CA THR A 168 12.90 8.15 1.97
C THR A 168 13.66 6.89 1.60
N TYR A 169 13.05 5.70 1.70
CA TYR A 169 13.70 4.45 1.30
C TYR A 169 14.02 4.43 -0.20
N PHE A 170 13.11 4.92 -1.05
CA PHE A 170 13.35 5.00 -2.49
C PHE A 170 14.38 6.10 -2.83
N GLN A 171 14.42 7.22 -2.12
CA GLN A 171 15.49 8.22 -2.26
C GLN A 171 16.86 7.65 -1.91
N ASP A 172 16.96 6.86 -0.83
CA ASP A 172 18.19 6.15 -0.43
C ASP A 172 18.68 5.20 -1.56
N LEU A 173 17.79 4.71 -2.41
CA LEU A 173 18.11 3.92 -3.59
C LEU A 173 18.39 4.76 -4.86
N GLY A 174 18.36 6.10 -4.77
CA GLY A 174 18.61 7.01 -5.90
C GLY A 174 17.41 7.21 -6.84
N TYR A 175 16.20 6.94 -6.38
CA TYR A 175 14.96 7.26 -7.11
C TYR A 175 14.59 8.73 -6.94
N LYS A 176 13.87 9.26 -7.94
CA LYS A 176 13.06 10.46 -7.78
C LYS A 176 11.69 10.07 -7.25
N THR A 177 11.23 10.79 -6.23
CA THR A 177 10.04 10.42 -5.48
C THR A 177 8.96 11.49 -5.59
N GLY A 178 7.71 11.05 -5.79
CA GLY A 178 6.55 11.93 -5.92
C GLY A 178 5.41 11.53 -5.01
N PHE A 179 4.73 12.54 -4.46
CA PHE A 179 3.50 12.40 -3.70
C PHE A 179 2.42 13.32 -4.30
N VAL A 180 1.29 12.75 -4.70
CA VAL A 180 0.20 13.47 -5.37
C VAL A 180 -1.14 13.05 -4.78
N GLY A 181 -2.04 14.01 -4.61
CA GLY A 181 -3.42 13.77 -4.19
C GLY A 181 -3.61 13.75 -2.67
N LYS A 182 -4.43 12.81 -2.17
CA LYS A 182 -4.83 12.75 -0.77
C LYS A 182 -3.66 12.38 0.15
N ASN A 183 -3.31 13.28 1.07
CA ASN A 183 -2.35 13.01 2.13
C ASN A 183 -2.95 12.13 3.23
N HIS A 184 -3.72 12.69 4.11
CA HIS A 184 -4.38 12.05 5.25
C HIS A 184 -3.49 11.15 6.12
N ILE A 185 -2.15 11.33 6.07
CA ILE A 185 -1.19 10.45 6.74
C ILE A 185 0.06 11.18 7.26
N ILE A 186 0.69 12.08 6.50
CA ILE A 186 1.81 12.88 6.97
C ILE A 186 1.24 14.06 7.75
N GLU A 187 1.66 14.19 9.02
CA GLU A 187 1.19 15.26 9.90
C GLU A 187 1.56 16.63 9.32
N SER A 188 0.62 17.56 9.36
CA SER A 188 0.83 18.93 8.89
C SER A 188 -0.06 19.90 9.65
N LEU A 189 0.32 21.16 9.70
CA LEU A 189 -0.46 22.24 10.31
C LEU A 189 -1.90 22.33 9.80
N SER A 190 -2.16 21.87 8.58
CA SER A 190 -3.50 21.82 8.00
C SER A 190 -4.45 20.84 8.69
N GLN A 191 -3.92 19.95 9.55
CA GLN A 191 -4.67 18.88 10.22
C GLN A 191 -4.81 19.07 11.73
N VAL A 192 -4.00 19.94 12.35
CA VAL A 192 -3.93 20.08 13.82
C VAL A 192 -4.07 21.53 14.29
N GLY A 193 -4.62 21.73 15.48
CA GLY A 193 -4.69 23.01 16.16
C GLY A 193 -5.77 23.99 15.63
N GLU A 194 -5.55 25.28 15.83
CA GLU A 194 -6.49 26.32 15.41
C GLU A 194 -6.62 26.44 13.88
N ALA A 195 -5.56 26.12 13.15
CA ALA A 195 -5.58 26.04 11.70
C ALA A 195 -6.58 24.99 11.16
N ALA A 196 -6.94 24.00 11.97
CA ALA A 196 -7.96 23.01 11.65
C ALA A 196 -9.40 23.48 11.88
N LYS A 197 -9.62 24.66 12.50
CA LYS A 197 -10.97 25.19 12.68
C LYS A 197 -11.49 25.76 11.35
N PRO A 198 -12.55 25.17 10.80
CA PRO A 198 -13.07 25.62 9.51
C PRO A 198 -13.88 26.90 9.67
N ASP A 199 -13.65 27.90 8.82
CA ASP A 199 -14.66 28.86 8.45
C ASP A 199 -15.45 28.32 7.24
N LEU A 200 -16.50 27.58 7.53
CA LEU A 200 -17.29 26.87 6.50
C LEU A 200 -17.88 27.80 5.43
N ASN A 201 -18.03 29.08 5.75
CA ASN A 201 -18.66 30.07 4.87
C ASN A 201 -17.62 31.04 4.26
N ALA A 202 -16.34 30.82 4.47
CA ALA A 202 -15.29 31.65 3.87
C ALA A 202 -15.44 31.70 2.34
N ASP A 203 -15.29 32.88 1.78
CA ASP A 203 -15.27 33.06 0.31
C ASP A 203 -13.87 32.72 -0.21
N PRO A 204 -13.70 31.66 -1.03
CA PRO A 204 -12.40 31.29 -1.59
C PRO A 204 -11.82 32.32 -2.56
N LYS A 205 -12.57 33.38 -2.91
CA LYS A 205 -12.10 34.52 -3.70
C LYS A 205 -11.61 35.70 -2.84
N ASP A 206 -11.86 35.69 -1.54
CA ASP A 206 -11.32 36.70 -0.64
C ASP A 206 -9.77 36.62 -0.62
N PRO A 207 -9.05 37.72 -0.84
CA PRO A 207 -7.58 37.73 -0.83
C PRO A 207 -6.94 37.18 0.46
N LYS A 208 -7.62 37.32 1.61
CA LYS A 208 -7.14 36.77 2.88
C LYS A 208 -7.29 35.24 2.90
N VAL A 209 -8.40 34.73 2.39
CA VAL A 209 -8.65 33.28 2.28
C VAL A 209 -7.69 32.64 1.27
N ILE A 210 -7.48 33.27 0.12
CA ILE A 210 -6.49 32.84 -0.88
C ILE A 210 -5.11 32.72 -0.24
N LYS A 211 -4.66 33.76 0.49
CA LYS A 211 -3.36 33.75 1.17
C LYS A 211 -3.25 32.64 2.22
N GLU A 212 -4.31 32.38 2.96
CA GLU A 212 -4.36 31.32 3.96
C GLU A 212 -4.32 29.92 3.31
N LEU A 213 -5.08 29.70 2.24
CA LEU A 213 -5.06 28.45 1.48
C LEU A 213 -3.67 28.16 0.90
N GLU A 214 -3.03 29.18 0.31
CA GLU A 214 -1.68 29.06 -0.24
C GLU A 214 -0.63 28.74 0.86
N TYR A 215 -0.76 29.40 2.01
CA TYR A 215 0.11 29.11 3.17
C TYR A 215 -0.05 27.66 3.62
N ARG A 216 -1.28 27.20 3.85
CA ARG A 216 -1.56 25.81 4.27
C ARG A 216 -1.08 24.79 3.24
N PHE A 217 -1.29 25.07 1.97
CA PHE A 217 -0.85 24.20 0.89
C PHE A 217 0.68 24.11 0.85
N THR A 218 1.38 25.23 1.00
CA THR A 218 2.85 25.30 1.02
C THR A 218 3.43 24.55 2.22
N GLU A 219 2.84 24.69 3.40
CA GLU A 219 3.29 23.94 4.58
C GLU A 219 3.07 22.42 4.40
N LEU A 220 1.92 22.02 3.85
CA LEU A 220 1.66 20.62 3.52
C LEU A 220 2.71 20.06 2.53
N GLN A 221 3.05 20.82 1.49
CA GLN A 221 4.11 20.43 0.54
C GLN A 221 5.45 20.23 1.25
N LYS A 222 5.85 21.17 2.11
CA LYS A 222 7.12 21.09 2.88
C LYS A 222 7.16 19.87 3.79
N ASP A 223 6.07 19.56 4.48
CA ASP A 223 6.00 18.43 5.40
C ASP A 223 6.07 17.10 4.67
N ILE A 224 5.42 16.99 3.50
CA ILE A 224 5.53 15.83 2.63
C ILE A 224 6.95 15.71 2.07
N GLN A 225 7.58 16.81 1.66
CA GLN A 225 8.96 16.82 1.15
C GLN A 225 9.95 16.38 2.23
N LYS A 226 9.80 16.84 3.48
CA LYS A 226 10.62 16.37 4.62
C LYS A 226 10.50 14.86 4.85
N SER A 227 9.37 14.29 4.45
CA SER A 227 9.09 12.84 4.58
C SER A 227 9.59 12.04 3.37
N GLY A 228 10.47 12.60 2.53
CA GLY A 228 11.19 11.90 1.48
C GLY A 228 10.56 11.94 0.10
N PHE A 229 9.85 13.02 -0.24
CA PHE A 229 9.27 13.18 -1.57
C PHE A 229 9.86 14.42 -2.27
N ASP A 230 10.60 14.22 -3.39
CA ASP A 230 11.20 15.32 -4.20
C ASP A 230 10.14 16.21 -4.85
N TYR A 231 8.96 15.65 -5.10
CA TYR A 231 7.81 16.31 -5.69
C TYR A 231 6.58 16.07 -4.80
N ALA A 232 5.91 17.14 -4.44
CA ALA A 232 4.65 17.10 -3.68
C ALA A 232 3.73 18.17 -4.25
N ASP A 233 2.69 17.79 -4.97
CA ASP A 233 1.77 18.75 -5.58
C ASP A 233 0.38 18.17 -5.80
N LYS A 234 -0.60 19.04 -6.17
CA LYS A 234 -2.01 18.68 -6.35
C LYS A 234 -2.59 17.96 -5.12
N LEU A 235 -2.29 18.49 -3.95
CA LEU A 235 -2.50 17.84 -2.65
C LEU A 235 -3.86 18.18 -2.04
N TYR A 236 -4.51 17.15 -1.51
CA TYR A 236 -5.59 17.26 -0.53
C TYR A 236 -5.08 16.79 0.82
N HIS A 237 -5.21 17.59 1.88
CA HIS A 237 -4.80 17.13 3.22
C HIS A 237 -5.70 15.99 3.73
N ASN A 238 -6.97 15.98 3.33
CA ASN A 238 -7.99 14.96 3.61
C ASN A 238 -9.00 14.96 2.44
N ASN A 239 -10.17 14.35 2.60
CA ASN A 239 -11.25 14.42 1.62
C ASN A 239 -11.81 15.86 1.48
N PRO A 240 -12.39 16.21 0.33
CA PRO A 240 -12.80 17.60 0.05
C PRO A 240 -13.75 18.21 1.07
N ASN A 241 -14.67 17.43 1.64
CA ASN A 241 -15.60 17.89 2.66
C ASN A 241 -14.92 18.25 4.01
N TRP A 242 -13.66 17.82 4.21
CA TRP A 242 -12.85 18.14 5.40
C TRP A 242 -11.89 19.32 5.18
N LEU A 243 -11.95 20.00 4.03
CA LEU A 243 -11.12 21.21 3.79
C LEU A 243 -11.53 22.39 4.65
N GLY A 244 -12.75 22.37 5.21
CA GLY A 244 -13.25 23.41 6.08
C GLY A 244 -13.88 24.61 5.39
N ILE A 245 -13.98 24.61 4.05
CA ILE A 245 -14.65 25.63 3.24
C ILE A 245 -15.62 24.92 2.30
N ARG A 246 -16.95 25.17 2.47
CA ARG A 246 -17.98 24.48 1.66
C ARG A 246 -17.83 24.72 0.16
N ALA A 247 -17.46 25.95 -0.23
CA ALA A 247 -17.25 26.30 -1.62
C ALA A 247 -16.07 25.57 -2.30
N LEU A 248 -15.27 24.83 -1.55
CA LEU A 248 -14.16 23.99 -2.04
C LEU A 248 -14.37 22.50 -1.80
N ALA A 249 -15.52 22.10 -1.24
CA ALA A 249 -15.82 20.70 -0.90
C ALA A 249 -16.21 19.86 -2.13
N TYR A 250 -15.39 19.89 -3.18
CA TYR A 250 -15.64 19.25 -4.47
C TYR A 250 -14.51 18.28 -4.81
N GLN A 251 -14.87 17.15 -5.44
CA GLN A 251 -13.90 16.20 -5.99
C GLN A 251 -13.22 16.81 -7.23
N ASN A 252 -11.91 16.57 -7.36
CA ASN A 252 -11.18 16.95 -8.58
C ASN A 252 -10.09 15.92 -8.91
N THR A 253 -10.52 14.80 -9.45
CA THR A 253 -9.64 13.70 -9.87
C THR A 253 -8.74 14.10 -11.03
N ASP A 254 -9.20 14.99 -11.91
CA ASP A 254 -8.40 15.52 -13.01
C ASP A 254 -7.18 16.30 -12.49
N TRP A 255 -7.36 17.11 -11.45
CA TRP A 255 -6.25 17.85 -10.84
C TRP A 255 -5.20 16.91 -10.22
N ILE A 256 -5.65 15.85 -9.56
CA ILE A 256 -4.76 14.81 -9.01
C ILE A 256 -4.01 14.10 -10.14
N ALA A 257 -4.71 13.68 -11.19
CA ALA A 257 -4.09 12.97 -12.31
C ALA A 257 -3.10 13.87 -13.07
N GLU A 258 -3.38 15.18 -13.22
CA GLU A 258 -2.44 16.16 -13.78
C GLU A 258 -1.11 16.17 -13.02
N GLY A 259 -1.14 16.13 -11.68
CA GLY A 259 0.07 16.04 -10.86
C GLY A 259 0.89 14.78 -11.14
N GLY A 260 0.23 13.64 -11.34
CA GLY A 260 0.91 12.40 -11.74
C GLY A 260 1.53 12.48 -13.14
N VAL A 261 0.82 13.07 -14.09
CA VAL A 261 1.31 13.31 -15.47
C VAL A 261 2.53 14.25 -15.48
N GLU A 262 2.46 15.36 -14.74
CA GLU A 262 3.57 16.31 -14.59
C GLU A 262 4.80 15.66 -13.95
N PHE A 263 4.60 14.85 -12.91
CA PHE A 263 5.68 14.11 -12.26
C PHE A 263 6.38 13.17 -13.23
N ILE A 264 5.62 12.35 -13.98
CA ILE A 264 6.19 11.40 -14.96
C ILE A 264 6.99 12.15 -16.01
N GLU A 265 6.47 13.25 -16.56
CA GLU A 265 7.18 14.08 -17.54
C GLU A 265 8.50 14.61 -17.00
N LYS A 266 8.46 15.13 -15.78
CA LYS A 266 9.64 15.76 -15.14
C LYS A 266 10.74 14.75 -14.83
N TYR A 267 10.41 13.51 -14.50
CA TYR A 267 11.38 12.54 -13.98
C TYR A 267 11.56 11.28 -14.83
N LYS A 268 11.01 11.24 -16.06
CA LYS A 268 11.10 10.11 -17.00
C LYS A 268 12.51 9.56 -17.24
N ASP A 269 13.53 10.41 -17.14
CA ASP A 269 14.93 10.05 -17.39
C ASP A 269 15.63 9.45 -16.16
N ASN A 270 14.95 9.38 -15.04
CA ASN A 270 15.43 8.82 -13.78
C ASN A 270 14.59 7.60 -13.38
N PRO A 271 15.11 6.66 -12.59
CA PRO A 271 14.24 5.75 -11.85
C PRO A 271 13.38 6.59 -10.90
N PHE A 272 12.08 6.34 -10.89
CA PHE A 272 11.15 7.10 -10.06
C PHE A 272 10.16 6.21 -9.29
N MET A 273 9.70 6.74 -8.16
CA MET A 273 8.58 6.21 -7.38
C MET A 273 7.53 7.30 -7.21
N LEU A 274 6.32 7.06 -7.70
CA LEU A 274 5.16 7.93 -7.57
C LEU A 274 4.11 7.30 -6.65
N TYR A 275 3.86 7.94 -5.51
CA TYR A 275 2.68 7.70 -4.70
C TYR A 275 1.58 8.66 -5.16
N ILE A 276 0.46 8.12 -5.63
CA ILE A 276 -0.69 8.90 -6.08
C ILE A 276 -1.95 8.36 -5.41
N ALA A 277 -2.69 9.22 -4.73
CA ALA A 277 -3.87 8.86 -3.98
C ALA A 277 -5.06 9.73 -4.37
N THR A 278 -6.12 9.12 -4.87
CA THR A 278 -7.35 9.84 -5.18
C THR A 278 -8.21 10.04 -3.95
N THR A 279 -9.18 10.95 -4.04
CA THR A 279 -10.21 11.17 -3.04
C THR A 279 -11.52 10.46 -3.37
N ILE A 280 -11.60 9.80 -4.53
CA ILE A 280 -12.77 9.02 -4.97
C ILE A 280 -12.47 7.51 -4.92
N PRO A 281 -13.53 6.71 -4.70
CA PRO A 281 -14.94 7.06 -4.57
C PRO A 281 -15.43 7.40 -3.15
N HIS A 282 -14.60 8.02 -2.28
CA HIS A 282 -15.08 8.59 -1.02
C HIS A 282 -15.99 9.81 -1.26
N ALA A 283 -16.94 10.05 -0.36
CA ALA A 283 -17.85 11.21 -0.43
C ALA A 283 -17.11 12.57 -0.47
N PRO A 284 -17.68 13.63 -1.12
CA PRO A 284 -19.00 13.67 -1.77
C PRO A 284 -18.99 12.98 -3.15
N LEU A 285 -20.07 12.27 -3.47
CA LEU A 285 -20.20 11.51 -4.73
C LEU A 285 -21.41 11.93 -5.58
N ASP A 286 -22.22 12.85 -5.08
CA ASP A 286 -23.28 13.39 -5.91
C ASP A 286 -22.68 14.12 -7.13
N PRO A 287 -23.40 14.14 -8.26
CA PRO A 287 -22.85 14.66 -9.52
C PRO A 287 -22.31 16.09 -9.43
N ASP A 288 -23.00 16.96 -8.69
CA ASP A 288 -22.68 18.39 -8.63
C ASP A 288 -21.43 18.68 -7.79
N HIS A 289 -21.09 17.81 -6.83
CA HIS A 289 -19.85 17.87 -6.03
C HIS A 289 -18.74 16.93 -6.52
N SER A 290 -18.97 16.20 -7.61
CA SER A 290 -18.01 15.24 -8.17
C SER A 290 -17.80 15.45 -9.68
N TRP A 291 -18.10 14.50 -10.52
CA TRP A 291 -17.77 14.50 -11.95
C TRP A 291 -18.41 15.65 -12.79
N LYS A 292 -19.48 16.33 -12.31
CA LYS A 292 -20.05 17.54 -12.92
C LYS A 292 -19.52 18.84 -12.33
N ALA A 293 -18.74 18.78 -11.27
CA ALA A 293 -18.23 19.96 -10.59
C ALA A 293 -17.33 20.82 -11.51
N ASP A 294 -17.22 22.11 -11.20
CA ASP A 294 -16.26 22.96 -11.87
C ASP A 294 -14.83 22.48 -11.53
N ARG A 295 -14.13 22.01 -12.54
CA ARG A 295 -12.75 21.48 -12.41
C ARG A 295 -11.70 22.52 -12.01
N LYS A 296 -12.07 23.79 -11.94
CA LYS A 296 -11.19 24.81 -11.35
C LYS A 296 -11.16 24.77 -9.84
N ILE A 297 -12.16 24.14 -9.20
CA ILE A 297 -12.24 24.05 -7.73
C ILE A 297 -11.28 22.96 -7.24
N THR A 298 -10.37 23.32 -6.33
CA THR A 298 -9.33 22.44 -5.78
C THR A 298 -9.12 22.71 -4.30
N ALA A 299 -8.34 21.85 -3.63
CA ALA A 299 -7.92 22.09 -2.25
C ALA A 299 -7.01 23.33 -2.08
N ARG A 300 -6.40 23.82 -3.14
CA ARG A 300 -5.59 25.04 -3.16
C ARG A 300 -6.44 26.31 -3.37
N GLY A 301 -7.71 26.15 -3.71
CA GLY A 301 -8.61 27.23 -4.07
C GLY A 301 -9.14 27.07 -5.50
N ILE A 302 -9.48 28.22 -6.14
CA ILE A 302 -10.05 28.25 -7.49
C ILE A 302 -8.92 28.57 -8.49
N LEU A 303 -8.65 27.64 -9.41
CA LEU A 303 -7.65 27.79 -10.46
C LEU A 303 -8.12 28.76 -11.57
N ASP A 304 -7.18 29.43 -12.22
CA ASP A 304 -7.46 30.23 -13.41
C ASP A 304 -7.95 29.38 -14.59
N LYS A 305 -7.38 28.19 -14.75
CA LYS A 305 -7.71 27.22 -15.80
C LYS A 305 -7.98 25.85 -15.20
N ALA A 306 -8.95 25.14 -15.78
CA ALA A 306 -9.18 23.74 -15.43
C ALA A 306 -7.96 22.87 -15.78
N PRO A 307 -7.69 21.80 -15.01
CA PRO A 307 -6.66 20.82 -15.34
C PRO A 307 -6.82 20.27 -16.75
N ASN A 308 -5.71 20.06 -17.43
CA ASN A 308 -5.68 19.50 -18.78
C ASN A 308 -4.90 18.20 -18.79
N ILE A 309 -5.61 17.08 -18.87
CA ILE A 309 -5.02 15.75 -18.81
C ILE A 309 -5.25 15.04 -20.13
N LEU A 310 -4.57 15.50 -21.16
CA LEU A 310 -4.55 14.77 -22.42
C LEU A 310 -3.60 13.55 -22.30
N PRO A 311 -4.01 12.37 -22.76
CA PRO A 311 -5.14 12.06 -23.65
C PRO A 311 -6.36 11.44 -22.91
N GLN A 312 -6.74 11.91 -21.74
CA GLN A 312 -7.95 11.46 -21.05
C GLN A 312 -9.20 11.84 -21.89
N PRO A 313 -10.23 10.95 -21.96
CA PRO A 313 -11.51 11.34 -22.57
C PRO A 313 -12.13 12.56 -21.87
N PRO A 314 -12.84 13.43 -22.60
CA PRO A 314 -13.51 14.58 -21.98
C PRO A 314 -14.48 14.13 -20.90
N ILE A 315 -14.47 14.80 -19.74
CA ILE A 315 -15.33 14.46 -18.60
C ILE A 315 -16.83 14.56 -18.98
N GLU A 316 -17.17 15.44 -19.89
CA GLU A 316 -18.52 15.59 -20.42
C GLU A 316 -19.03 14.34 -21.14
N SER A 317 -18.13 13.45 -21.56
CA SER A 317 -18.46 12.18 -22.22
C SER A 317 -18.86 11.07 -21.23
N ILE A 318 -18.58 11.23 -19.93
CA ILE A 318 -18.76 10.20 -18.90
C ILE A 318 -20.20 9.65 -18.90
N LYS A 319 -21.18 10.56 -18.78
CA LYS A 319 -22.59 10.17 -18.73
C LYS A 319 -23.01 9.40 -19.97
N LYS A 320 -22.67 9.91 -21.16
CA LYS A 320 -22.98 9.26 -22.43
C LYS A 320 -22.34 7.86 -22.53
N ARG A 321 -21.08 7.71 -22.13
CA ARG A 321 -20.39 6.40 -22.16
C ARG A 321 -21.03 5.38 -21.22
N ILE A 322 -21.50 5.80 -20.03
CA ILE A 322 -22.22 4.93 -19.09
C ILE A 322 -23.58 4.52 -19.67
N GLU A 323 -24.35 5.48 -20.24
CA GLU A 323 -25.63 5.19 -20.88
C GLU A 323 -25.48 4.24 -22.09
N GLU A 324 -24.49 4.46 -22.95
CA GLU A 324 -24.18 3.59 -24.12
C GLU A 324 -23.76 2.17 -23.70
N ALA A 325 -23.13 2.03 -22.53
CA ALA A 325 -22.78 0.73 -21.97
C ALA A 325 -23.96 0.04 -21.26
N GLY A 326 -25.11 0.71 -21.10
CA GLY A 326 -26.26 0.19 -20.37
C GLY A 326 -26.00 -0.01 -18.87
N LEU A 327 -25.08 0.76 -18.30
CA LEU A 327 -24.60 0.62 -16.92
C LEU A 327 -25.05 1.80 -16.05
N GLU A 328 -26.33 2.04 -15.99
CA GLU A 328 -26.89 3.08 -15.11
C GLU A 328 -26.83 2.63 -13.64
N GLY A 329 -26.57 3.59 -12.74
CA GLY A 329 -26.60 3.32 -11.31
C GLY A 329 -25.70 4.27 -10.52
N LYS A 330 -25.89 4.27 -9.21
CA LYS A 330 -25.18 5.17 -8.28
C LYS A 330 -23.66 5.01 -8.37
N SER A 331 -22.97 6.14 -8.48
CA SER A 331 -21.49 6.24 -8.46
C SER A 331 -20.73 5.62 -9.65
N ARG A 332 -21.41 5.17 -10.71
CA ARG A 332 -20.74 4.59 -11.88
C ARG A 332 -19.93 5.61 -12.66
N GLU A 333 -20.43 6.83 -12.75
CA GLU A 333 -19.74 7.94 -13.38
C GLU A 333 -18.42 8.28 -12.65
N ASN A 334 -18.43 8.25 -11.33
CA ASN A 334 -17.22 8.47 -10.53
C ASN A 334 -16.18 7.34 -10.73
N LEU A 335 -16.63 6.09 -10.91
CA LEU A 335 -15.73 4.97 -11.21
C LEU A 335 -15.11 5.09 -12.60
N LEU A 336 -15.90 5.50 -13.61
CA LEU A 336 -15.36 5.76 -14.94
C LEU A 336 -14.39 6.93 -14.94
N TRP A 337 -14.64 7.97 -14.14
CA TRP A 337 -13.72 9.09 -13.96
C TRP A 337 -12.39 8.64 -13.33
N LEU A 338 -12.44 7.76 -12.33
CA LEU A 338 -11.26 7.13 -11.74
C LEU A 338 -10.49 6.30 -12.78
N ASP A 339 -11.20 5.49 -13.56
CA ASP A 339 -10.61 4.66 -14.62
C ASP A 339 -9.91 5.50 -15.69
N ASP A 340 -10.54 6.60 -16.11
CA ASP A 340 -9.98 7.58 -17.04
C ASP A 340 -8.69 8.21 -16.49
N ALA A 341 -8.64 8.53 -15.20
CA ALA A 341 -7.45 9.10 -14.55
C ALA A 341 -6.29 8.09 -14.54
N VAL A 342 -6.55 6.82 -14.20
CA VAL A 342 -5.56 5.76 -14.29
C VAL A 342 -5.09 5.57 -15.74
N GLY A 343 -6.04 5.59 -16.69
CA GLY A 343 -5.75 5.51 -18.13
C GLY A 343 -4.84 6.63 -18.63
N ALA A 344 -5.03 7.86 -18.14
CA ALA A 344 -4.19 9.01 -18.48
C ALA A 344 -2.74 8.80 -18.05
N LEU A 345 -2.53 8.27 -16.82
CA LEU A 345 -1.19 7.95 -16.32
C LEU A 345 -0.51 6.87 -17.17
N PHE A 346 -1.22 5.80 -17.52
CA PHE A 346 -0.69 4.74 -18.38
C PHE A 346 -0.29 5.25 -19.75
N LYS A 347 -1.14 6.03 -20.41
CA LYS A 347 -0.85 6.67 -21.70
C LYS A 347 0.34 7.63 -21.60
N LYS A 348 0.51 8.33 -20.45
CA LYS A 348 1.69 9.18 -20.22
C LYS A 348 2.96 8.34 -20.09
N LEU A 349 2.94 7.26 -19.32
CA LEU A 349 4.08 6.32 -19.19
C LEU A 349 4.48 5.73 -20.54
N GLU A 350 3.50 5.37 -21.39
CA GLU A 350 3.72 4.85 -22.74
C GLU A 350 4.33 5.92 -23.64
N LYS A 351 3.76 7.12 -23.69
CA LYS A 351 4.24 8.26 -24.47
C LYS A 351 5.67 8.62 -24.17
N GLU A 352 6.05 8.58 -22.88
CA GLU A 352 7.42 8.87 -22.42
C GLU A 352 8.39 7.67 -22.56
N GLY A 353 7.91 6.52 -23.07
CA GLY A 353 8.72 5.33 -23.31
C GLY A 353 9.21 4.62 -22.05
N VAL A 354 8.56 4.84 -20.90
CA VAL A 354 8.96 4.28 -19.61
C VAL A 354 8.04 3.16 -19.10
N LEU A 355 6.90 2.93 -19.75
CA LEU A 355 5.90 1.94 -19.34
C LEU A 355 6.50 0.52 -19.21
N ASP A 356 7.38 0.12 -20.13
CA ASP A 356 7.98 -1.22 -20.18
C ASP A 356 8.86 -1.53 -18.97
N ASN A 357 9.35 -0.49 -18.28
CA ASN A 357 10.15 -0.60 -17.07
C ASN A 357 9.42 -0.07 -15.83
N THR A 358 8.10 -0.10 -15.83
CA THR A 358 7.28 0.40 -14.72
C THR A 358 6.46 -0.70 -14.08
N ILE A 359 6.49 -0.76 -12.76
CA ILE A 359 5.61 -1.58 -11.93
C ILE A 359 4.51 -0.65 -11.40
N VAL A 360 3.26 -1.07 -11.52
CA VAL A 360 2.10 -0.35 -11.02
C VAL A 360 1.39 -1.20 -9.98
N VAL A 361 1.15 -0.63 -8.80
CA VAL A 361 0.25 -1.18 -7.79
C VAL A 361 -1.01 -0.34 -7.81
N PHE A 362 -2.16 -0.99 -7.94
CA PHE A 362 -3.46 -0.39 -7.64
C PHE A 362 -3.99 -1.00 -6.36
N PHE A 363 -4.35 -0.16 -5.41
CA PHE A 363 -4.78 -0.59 -4.08
C PHE A 363 -5.98 0.22 -3.60
N ASN A 364 -7.02 -0.46 -3.12
CA ASN A 364 -8.10 0.14 -2.35
C ASN A 364 -7.69 0.21 -0.88
N ASP A 365 -7.75 1.37 -0.25
CA ASP A 365 -7.13 1.61 1.06
C ASP A 365 -7.69 0.74 2.19
N HIS A 366 -8.93 0.25 2.12
CA HIS A 366 -9.53 -0.73 3.06
C HIS A 366 -10.85 -1.29 2.52
N GLY A 367 -11.39 -2.31 3.20
CA GLY A 367 -12.75 -2.80 2.95
C GLY A 367 -13.80 -1.79 3.40
N GLN A 368 -14.82 -1.57 2.58
CA GLN A 368 -15.82 -0.51 2.79
C GLN A 368 -17.11 -1.01 3.43
N ASN A 369 -17.44 -2.32 3.34
CA ASN A 369 -18.71 -2.84 3.86
C ASN A 369 -18.84 -2.65 5.38
N PHE A 370 -17.75 -2.90 6.12
CA PHE A 370 -17.69 -2.73 7.58
C PHE A 370 -16.44 -1.93 7.99
N LYS A 371 -16.21 -0.82 7.26
CA LYS A 371 -15.14 0.14 7.57
C LYS A 371 -15.17 0.52 9.05
N GLY A 372 -14.01 0.55 9.69
CA GLY A 372 -13.91 0.87 11.11
C GLY A 372 -14.05 -0.33 12.04
N THR A 373 -14.07 -1.56 11.50
CA THR A 373 -14.10 -2.80 12.29
C THR A 373 -13.13 -3.84 11.73
N LEU A 374 -12.76 -4.84 12.52
CA LEU A 374 -11.87 -5.92 12.09
C LEU A 374 -12.62 -7.14 11.51
N TYR A 375 -13.90 -7.00 11.21
CA TYR A 375 -14.65 -8.02 10.44
C TYR A 375 -14.16 -8.07 8.99
N GLU A 376 -14.42 -9.19 8.31
CA GLU A 376 -13.96 -9.42 6.93
C GLU A 376 -14.39 -8.29 5.98
N GLY A 377 -15.58 -7.71 6.14
CA GLY A 377 -16.02 -6.59 5.33
C GLY A 377 -15.21 -5.30 5.51
N GLY A 378 -14.45 -5.16 6.62
CA GLY A 378 -13.53 -4.06 6.88
C GLY A 378 -12.11 -4.38 6.46
N VAL A 379 -11.60 -5.58 6.77
CA VAL A 379 -10.19 -5.93 6.52
C VAL A 379 -9.92 -6.46 5.12
N ASN A 380 -10.90 -7.02 4.40
CA ASN A 380 -10.73 -7.45 3.02
C ASN A 380 -10.67 -6.23 2.10
N SER A 381 -9.58 -6.08 1.40
CA SER A 381 -9.40 -5.05 0.39
C SER A 381 -9.01 -5.65 -0.96
N GLN A 382 -9.02 -4.83 -1.99
CA GLN A 382 -8.74 -5.22 -3.36
C GLN A 382 -7.45 -4.53 -3.83
N ALA A 383 -6.56 -5.32 -4.42
CA ALA A 383 -5.34 -4.81 -5.02
C ALA A 383 -4.89 -5.69 -6.19
N PHE A 384 -4.19 -5.09 -7.11
CA PHE A 384 -3.41 -5.82 -8.10
C PHE A 384 -2.05 -5.15 -8.30
N ILE A 385 -1.08 -5.95 -8.75
CA ILE A 385 0.23 -5.48 -9.15
C ILE A 385 0.46 -5.79 -10.64
N TRP A 386 0.82 -4.78 -11.39
CA TRP A 386 0.99 -4.88 -12.84
C TRP A 386 2.41 -4.50 -13.27
N LYS A 387 2.92 -5.19 -14.26
CA LYS A 387 4.04 -4.75 -15.09
C LYS A 387 3.86 -5.32 -16.50
N LYS A 388 4.45 -4.69 -17.50
CA LYS A 388 4.43 -5.23 -18.88
C LYS A 388 5.04 -6.62 -18.93
N GLY A 389 4.33 -7.56 -19.55
CA GLY A 389 4.73 -8.97 -19.62
C GLY A 389 4.40 -9.80 -18.37
N GLY A 390 3.73 -9.20 -17.38
CA GLY A 390 3.23 -9.90 -16.18
C GLY A 390 4.33 -10.38 -15.22
N PHE A 391 3.91 -11.22 -14.29
CA PHE A 391 4.78 -11.91 -13.34
C PHE A 391 4.70 -13.42 -13.54
N LYS A 392 5.69 -14.18 -13.03
CA LYS A 392 5.75 -15.63 -13.24
C LYS A 392 4.67 -16.42 -12.50
N VAL A 393 4.09 -15.87 -11.45
CA VAL A 393 2.99 -16.49 -10.69
C VAL A 393 1.70 -16.62 -11.52
N GLY A 394 1.60 -15.91 -12.65
CA GLY A 394 0.36 -15.80 -13.43
C GLY A 394 -0.48 -14.60 -12.98
N ASN A 395 -1.80 -14.69 -13.16
CA ASN A 395 -2.69 -13.53 -12.98
C ASN A 395 -3.34 -13.43 -11.59
N VAL A 396 -3.15 -14.44 -10.73
CA VAL A 396 -3.70 -14.47 -9.37
C VAL A 396 -2.64 -14.93 -8.38
N LEU A 397 -2.53 -14.25 -7.26
CA LEU A 397 -1.76 -14.65 -6.08
C LEU A 397 -2.74 -15.01 -4.96
N GLU A 398 -2.81 -16.31 -4.64
CA GLU A 398 -3.69 -16.84 -3.60
C GLU A 398 -3.10 -16.73 -2.18
N ASN A 399 -1.78 -16.52 -2.07
CA ASN A 399 -1.14 -16.36 -0.77
C ASN A 399 -1.69 -15.14 -0.01
N PRO A 400 -1.92 -15.25 1.31
CA PRO A 400 -2.29 -14.11 2.13
C PRO A 400 -1.21 -13.02 2.10
N VAL A 401 -1.60 -11.80 1.75
CA VAL A 401 -0.75 -10.60 1.75
C VAL A 401 -1.44 -9.45 2.47
N SER A 402 -0.67 -8.54 3.03
CA SER A 402 -1.20 -7.40 3.76
C SER A 402 -0.68 -6.08 3.20
N ASN A 403 -1.40 -4.99 3.42
CA ASN A 403 -0.96 -3.66 2.98
C ASN A 403 0.38 -3.21 3.58
N VAL A 404 0.76 -3.75 4.71
CA VAL A 404 2.09 -3.53 5.33
C VAL A 404 3.23 -4.20 4.53
N ASP A 405 2.90 -5.16 3.65
CA ASP A 405 3.85 -5.91 2.82
C ASP A 405 4.26 -5.18 1.53
N PHE A 406 3.52 -4.12 1.14
CA PHE A 406 3.82 -3.40 -0.09
C PHE A 406 5.21 -2.77 -0.08
N LEU A 407 5.56 -2.02 0.98
CA LEU A 407 6.87 -1.36 1.03
C LEU A 407 8.05 -2.33 0.94
N PRO A 408 8.17 -3.37 1.77
CA PRO A 408 9.27 -4.34 1.63
C PRO A 408 9.26 -5.07 0.29
N THR A 409 8.10 -5.34 -0.31
CA THR A 409 8.01 -5.98 -1.64
C THR A 409 8.52 -5.07 -2.74
N LEU A 410 8.13 -3.78 -2.74
CA LEU A 410 8.55 -2.83 -3.75
C LEU A 410 10.06 -2.52 -3.65
N LEU A 411 10.60 -2.44 -2.42
CA LEU A 411 12.05 -2.31 -2.20
C LEU A 411 12.82 -3.53 -2.72
N ASP A 412 12.33 -4.73 -2.44
CA ASP A 412 12.93 -5.97 -2.93
C ASP A 412 12.87 -6.07 -4.47
N LEU A 413 11.76 -5.66 -5.10
CA LEU A 413 11.65 -5.55 -6.54
C LEU A 413 12.60 -4.50 -7.14
N ALA A 414 12.89 -3.43 -6.39
CA ALA A 414 13.87 -2.39 -6.73
C ALA A 414 15.33 -2.82 -6.45
N GLY A 415 15.55 -4.01 -5.86
CA GLY A 415 16.87 -4.56 -5.58
C GLY A 415 17.43 -4.25 -4.18
N ASP A 416 16.67 -3.63 -3.29
CA ASP A 416 17.06 -3.44 -1.89
C ASP A 416 16.67 -4.67 -1.06
N THR A 417 17.67 -5.49 -0.74
CA THR A 417 17.48 -6.63 0.17
C THR A 417 17.95 -6.35 1.61
N LYS A 418 18.60 -5.20 1.86
CA LYS A 418 19.24 -4.90 3.14
C LYS A 418 18.26 -4.40 4.21
N ASN A 419 17.15 -3.81 3.77
CA ASN A 419 16.19 -3.18 4.67
C ASN A 419 14.98 -4.06 5.02
N LEU A 420 14.82 -5.22 4.37
CA LEU A 420 13.60 -6.04 4.47
C LEU A 420 13.26 -6.50 5.91
N ASN A 421 14.26 -6.68 6.76
CA ASN A 421 14.06 -7.11 8.15
C ASN A 421 13.65 -5.97 9.11
N LYS A 422 13.55 -4.74 8.61
CA LYS A 422 13.20 -3.56 9.44
C LYS A 422 11.71 -3.32 9.55
N PHE A 423 10.92 -4.07 8.80
CA PHE A 423 9.48 -3.89 8.65
C PHE A 423 8.69 -4.97 9.39
N ASP A 424 7.49 -4.64 9.82
CA ASP A 424 6.48 -5.64 10.22
C ASP A 424 5.95 -6.38 8.98
N GLY A 425 6.01 -5.72 7.83
CA GLY A 425 5.70 -6.27 6.52
C GLY A 425 6.73 -7.28 6.04
N LYS A 426 6.31 -8.18 5.15
CA LYS A 426 7.14 -9.22 4.51
C LYS A 426 7.07 -9.09 3.00
N SER A 427 8.23 -9.15 2.32
CA SER A 427 8.24 -9.15 0.85
C SER A 427 7.60 -10.41 0.30
N PHE A 428 6.65 -10.25 -0.61
CA PHE A 428 6.05 -11.34 -1.40
C PHE A 428 6.60 -11.42 -2.84
N LYS A 429 7.75 -10.80 -3.12
CA LYS A 429 8.43 -10.86 -4.43
C LYS A 429 8.67 -12.30 -4.90
N SER A 430 9.11 -13.21 -4.00
CA SER A 430 9.34 -14.61 -4.36
C SER A 430 8.06 -15.27 -4.90
N ALA A 431 6.89 -14.98 -4.32
CA ALA A 431 5.61 -15.45 -4.83
C ALA A 431 5.31 -14.88 -6.22
N LEU A 432 5.52 -13.58 -6.45
CA LEU A 432 5.37 -12.96 -7.77
C LEU A 432 6.29 -13.60 -8.82
N GLU A 433 7.47 -14.05 -8.42
CA GLU A 433 8.43 -14.76 -9.27
C GLU A 433 8.07 -16.24 -9.48
N GLY A 434 6.93 -16.73 -8.96
CA GLY A 434 6.50 -18.13 -9.04
C GLY A 434 7.39 -19.08 -8.25
N LYS A 435 8.09 -18.56 -7.22
CA LYS A 435 8.91 -19.33 -6.30
C LYS A 435 8.16 -19.63 -5.01
N GLU A 436 8.65 -20.59 -4.27
CA GLU A 436 8.13 -20.86 -2.93
C GLU A 436 8.16 -19.58 -2.07
N PHE A 437 7.03 -19.28 -1.47
CA PHE A 437 6.83 -18.16 -0.58
C PHE A 437 6.31 -18.69 0.74
N ALA A 438 7.14 -18.67 1.77
CA ALA A 438 6.75 -19.12 3.11
C ALA A 438 5.58 -18.31 3.70
N GLY A 439 5.31 -17.15 3.08
CA GLY A 439 4.09 -16.37 3.34
C GLY A 439 3.97 -15.86 4.77
N ARG A 440 2.76 -15.44 5.07
CA ARG A 440 2.31 -15.23 6.44
C ARG A 440 1.60 -16.49 6.91
N THR A 441 1.99 -17.00 8.05
CA THR A 441 1.30 -18.12 8.72
C THR A 441 0.04 -17.64 9.45
N SER A 442 -0.07 -16.32 9.66
CA SER A 442 -1.23 -15.66 10.26
C SER A 442 -1.31 -14.20 9.82
N MET A 443 -2.50 -13.60 9.93
CA MET A 443 -2.76 -12.20 9.61
C MET A 443 -3.15 -11.45 10.89
N TYR A 444 -2.46 -10.37 11.16
CA TYR A 444 -2.73 -9.49 12.30
C TYR A 444 -3.52 -8.26 11.87
N HIS A 445 -4.50 -7.88 12.70
CA HIS A 445 -5.33 -6.69 12.50
C HIS A 445 -5.45 -5.88 13.79
N GLU A 446 -5.48 -4.55 13.64
CA GLU A 446 -5.60 -3.63 14.76
C GLU A 446 -6.43 -2.39 14.38
N LEU A 447 -7.39 -2.04 15.23
CA LEU A 447 -8.12 -0.79 15.09
C LEU A 447 -8.83 -0.44 16.41
N GLY A 448 -8.85 0.83 16.79
CA GLY A 448 -9.49 1.29 18.01
C GLY A 448 -9.06 0.48 19.22
N TYR A 449 -10.03 0.00 19.93
CA TYR A 449 -9.88 -0.87 21.10
C TYR A 449 -9.85 -2.37 20.74
N SER A 450 -9.66 -2.70 19.46
CA SER A 450 -9.76 -4.06 18.95
C SER A 450 -8.44 -4.56 18.37
N ARG A 451 -8.20 -5.87 18.54
CA ARG A 451 -7.11 -6.61 17.89
C ARG A 451 -7.67 -7.93 17.41
N ALA A 452 -7.20 -8.39 16.25
CA ALA A 452 -7.57 -9.70 15.75
C ALA A 452 -6.38 -10.41 15.12
N VAL A 453 -6.46 -11.74 15.09
CA VAL A 453 -5.56 -12.59 14.33
C VAL A 453 -6.37 -13.61 13.55
N VAL A 454 -5.98 -13.83 12.29
CA VAL A 454 -6.53 -14.88 11.43
C VAL A 454 -5.45 -15.92 11.20
N LYS A 455 -5.75 -17.20 11.40
CA LYS A 455 -4.87 -18.32 11.14
C LYS A 455 -5.68 -19.56 10.80
N ASP A 456 -5.25 -20.30 9.77
CA ASP A 456 -5.86 -21.57 9.37
C ASP A 456 -7.40 -21.49 9.16
N GLY A 457 -7.88 -20.35 8.63
CA GLY A 457 -9.31 -20.12 8.40
C GLY A 457 -10.10 -19.65 9.61
N PHE A 458 -9.49 -19.55 10.80
CA PHE A 458 -10.16 -19.06 12.00
C PHE A 458 -9.70 -17.66 12.39
N LYS A 459 -10.63 -16.84 12.90
CA LYS A 459 -10.35 -15.50 13.43
C LYS A 459 -10.65 -15.43 14.92
N TYR A 460 -9.65 -15.03 15.71
CA TYR A 460 -9.88 -14.55 17.07
C TYR A 460 -9.90 -13.03 17.08
N TYR A 461 -10.98 -12.45 17.61
CA TYR A 461 -11.23 -11.03 17.66
C TYR A 461 -11.42 -10.61 19.13
N ALA A 462 -10.56 -9.72 19.61
CA ALA A 462 -10.56 -9.23 20.99
C ALA A 462 -10.86 -7.73 21.03
N VAL A 463 -11.84 -7.31 21.84
CA VAL A 463 -12.20 -5.91 22.12
C VAL A 463 -11.87 -5.61 23.57
N ARG A 464 -11.18 -4.49 23.83
CA ARG A 464 -10.78 -4.06 25.19
C ARG A 464 -11.14 -2.61 25.41
N TYR A 465 -12.39 -2.38 25.77
CA TYR A 465 -12.88 -1.04 26.07
C TYR A 465 -12.21 -0.45 27.31
N PRO A 466 -11.88 0.86 27.32
CA PRO A 466 -11.35 1.51 28.51
C PRO A 466 -12.43 1.62 29.60
N LYS A 467 -12.00 1.68 30.85
CA LYS A 467 -12.91 1.73 32.01
C LYS A 467 -13.91 2.88 31.91
N TRP A 468 -13.47 4.07 31.48
CA TRP A 468 -14.37 5.23 31.37
C TRP A 468 -15.54 4.96 30.41
N ALA A 469 -15.33 4.19 29.33
CA ALA A 469 -16.38 3.86 28.37
C ALA A 469 -17.36 2.81 28.93
N THR A 470 -16.84 1.82 29.66
CA THR A 470 -17.69 0.79 30.31
C THR A 470 -18.54 1.35 31.46
N ASP A 471 -18.06 2.39 32.13
CA ASP A 471 -18.75 3.02 33.24
C ASP A 471 -19.85 4.02 32.79
N PHE A 472 -19.96 4.32 31.52
CA PHE A 472 -20.99 5.25 31.00
C PHE A 472 -22.39 4.76 31.28
N THR A 473 -23.19 5.62 31.93
CA THR A 473 -24.64 5.45 32.05
C THR A 473 -25.30 5.66 30.68
N PHE A 474 -26.56 5.23 30.53
CA PHE A 474 -27.35 5.46 29.33
C PHE A 474 -27.43 6.96 28.97
N GLU A 475 -27.65 7.85 29.95
CA GLU A 475 -27.73 9.28 29.69
C GLU A 475 -26.38 9.88 29.26
N GLN A 476 -25.27 9.40 29.81
CA GLN A 476 -23.93 9.81 29.38
C GLN A 476 -23.64 9.40 27.93
N ARG A 477 -24.03 8.18 27.53
CA ARG A 477 -23.92 7.74 26.14
C ARG A 477 -24.76 8.61 25.21
N LYS A 478 -26.00 8.88 25.57
CA LYS A 478 -26.91 9.73 24.81
C LYS A 478 -26.35 11.15 24.62
N ASP A 479 -25.83 11.76 25.66
CA ASP A 479 -25.20 13.09 25.60
C ASP A 479 -23.95 13.06 24.69
N THR A 480 -23.12 12.04 24.80
CA THR A 480 -21.94 11.85 23.95
C THR A 480 -22.31 11.73 22.48
N LEU A 481 -23.32 10.91 22.14
CA LEU A 481 -23.82 10.78 20.77
C LEU A 481 -24.37 12.10 20.22
N GLN A 482 -25.10 12.87 21.02
CA GLN A 482 -25.61 14.17 20.62
C GLN A 482 -24.50 15.19 20.38
N LYS A 483 -23.46 15.23 21.23
CA LYS A 483 -22.27 16.08 21.05
C LYS A 483 -21.54 15.73 19.75
N TYR A 484 -21.35 14.46 19.49
CA TYR A 484 -20.71 13.99 18.26
C TYR A 484 -21.55 14.29 17.01
N SER A 485 -22.87 14.11 17.08
CA SER A 485 -23.76 14.47 15.98
C SER A 485 -23.67 15.97 15.66
N ARG A 486 -23.70 16.85 16.65
CA ARG A 486 -23.52 18.29 16.46
C ARG A 486 -22.13 18.63 15.86
N PHE A 487 -21.10 17.95 16.29
CA PHE A 487 -19.75 18.10 15.71
C PHE A 487 -19.76 17.75 14.23
N ARG A 488 -20.33 16.62 13.83
CA ARG A 488 -20.42 16.22 12.41
C ARG A 488 -21.28 17.19 11.58
N GLU A 489 -22.42 17.61 12.11
CA GLU A 489 -23.28 18.59 11.46
C GLU A 489 -22.57 19.94 11.23
N SER A 490 -21.63 20.33 12.10
CA SER A 490 -20.82 21.53 11.92
C SER A 490 -19.92 21.48 10.68
N PHE A 491 -19.59 20.28 10.20
CA PHE A 491 -18.86 20.06 8.93
C PHE A 491 -19.78 19.79 7.74
N GLY A 492 -21.10 19.93 7.92
CA GLY A 492 -22.07 19.65 6.86
C GLY A 492 -22.36 18.15 6.64
N GLU A 493 -21.96 17.30 7.59
CA GLU A 493 -22.23 15.87 7.55
C GLU A 493 -23.47 15.51 8.38
N HIS A 494 -24.12 14.40 8.02
CA HIS A 494 -25.26 13.90 8.77
C HIS A 494 -24.81 13.12 10.02
N ALA A 495 -25.59 13.21 11.08
CA ALA A 495 -25.47 12.33 12.23
C ALA A 495 -25.64 10.86 11.82
N ILE A 496 -24.73 9.97 12.28
CA ILE A 496 -24.68 8.60 11.80
C ILE A 496 -25.51 7.67 12.67
N SER A 497 -25.34 7.70 13.98
CA SER A 497 -26.11 6.91 14.92
C SER A 497 -26.68 7.81 16.01
N LYS A 498 -27.96 7.59 16.36
CA LYS A 498 -28.64 8.31 17.45
C LYS A 498 -29.12 7.35 18.53
N ASP A 499 -28.85 6.05 18.37
CA ASP A 499 -29.31 5.03 19.31
C ASP A 499 -28.36 4.91 20.49
N PRO A 500 -28.72 5.42 21.69
CA PRO A 500 -27.88 5.31 22.88
C PRO A 500 -27.81 3.88 23.46
N LYS A 501 -28.62 2.94 22.94
CA LYS A 501 -28.54 1.52 23.27
C LYS A 501 -27.48 0.79 22.44
N ALA A 502 -27.04 1.39 21.31
CA ALA A 502 -25.94 0.84 20.56
C ALA A 502 -24.73 0.64 21.49
N PRO A 503 -24.03 -0.48 21.39
CA PRO A 503 -22.84 -0.73 22.18
C PRO A 503 -21.76 0.29 21.86
N TYR A 504 -20.71 0.30 22.68
CA TYR A 504 -19.55 1.15 22.42
C TYR A 504 -18.97 0.83 21.05
N GLY A 505 -18.57 1.88 20.33
CA GLY A 505 -17.80 1.74 19.12
C GLY A 505 -16.47 1.03 19.39
N GLN A 506 -16.01 0.29 18.43
CA GLN A 506 -14.68 -0.32 18.47
C GLN A 506 -13.58 0.69 18.11
N LEU A 507 -13.98 1.84 17.57
CA LEU A 507 -13.19 3.07 17.50
C LEU A 507 -13.41 3.92 18.75
N GLU A 508 -12.49 4.82 19.02
CA GLU A 508 -12.51 5.64 20.24
C GLU A 508 -13.62 6.68 20.27
N MET A 509 -13.99 7.23 19.13
CA MET A 509 -14.65 8.55 19.06
C MET A 509 -16.00 8.62 19.77
N VAL A 510 -16.86 7.63 19.59
CA VAL A 510 -18.22 7.60 20.16
C VAL A 510 -18.69 6.16 20.31
N PRO A 511 -19.37 5.79 21.39
CA PRO A 511 -20.04 4.50 21.51
C PRO A 511 -21.03 4.26 20.35
N GLY A 512 -20.77 3.31 19.46
CA GLY A 512 -21.60 2.99 18.30
C GLY A 512 -21.71 4.12 17.25
N GLY A 513 -20.70 4.99 17.15
CA GLY A 513 -20.84 6.29 16.48
C GLY A 513 -20.52 6.34 14.98
N GLY A 514 -19.79 5.38 14.42
CA GLY A 514 -19.43 5.39 13.01
C GLY A 514 -20.51 4.77 12.12
N GLY A 515 -20.72 5.30 10.89
CA GLY A 515 -21.76 4.77 9.99
C GLY A 515 -21.51 3.34 9.55
N ALA A 516 -20.29 3.03 9.13
CA ALA A 516 -19.92 1.68 8.74
C ALA A 516 -19.79 0.75 9.98
N GLU A 517 -19.35 1.29 11.11
CA GLU A 517 -19.34 0.58 12.38
C GLU A 517 -20.75 0.28 12.88
N HIS A 518 -21.68 1.24 12.76
CA HIS A 518 -23.09 1.01 13.05
C HIS A 518 -23.69 -0.07 12.13
N ASN A 519 -23.35 -0.09 10.86
CA ASN A 519 -23.75 -1.15 9.94
C ASN A 519 -23.19 -2.52 10.37
N ALA A 520 -21.93 -2.58 10.82
CA ALA A 520 -21.36 -3.81 11.37
C ALA A 520 -22.12 -4.28 12.62
N TYR A 521 -22.45 -3.37 13.53
CA TYR A 521 -23.26 -3.66 14.71
C TYR A 521 -24.62 -4.29 14.36
N LEU A 522 -25.30 -3.77 13.34
CA LEU A 522 -26.60 -4.31 12.91
C LEU A 522 -26.51 -5.72 12.28
N ASN A 523 -25.36 -6.09 11.73
CA ASN A 523 -25.17 -7.35 11.01
C ASN A 523 -24.41 -8.42 11.85
N HIS A 524 -23.76 -8.02 12.94
CA HIS A 524 -22.97 -8.92 13.79
C HIS A 524 -23.58 -8.96 15.20
N PRO A 525 -24.34 -10.01 15.56
CA PRO A 525 -25.02 -10.07 16.86
C PRO A 525 -24.04 -10.02 18.05
N ASN A 526 -22.79 -10.44 17.84
CA ASN A 526 -21.74 -10.47 18.86
C ASN A 526 -20.79 -9.28 18.83
N PHE A 527 -21.16 -8.19 18.14
CA PHE A 527 -20.31 -7.01 17.91
C PHE A 527 -19.65 -6.47 19.20
N SER A 528 -20.36 -6.49 20.32
CA SER A 528 -19.89 -5.95 21.60
C SER A 528 -19.13 -6.96 22.46
N ASP A 529 -19.09 -8.23 22.08
CA ASP A 529 -18.46 -9.27 22.88
C ASP A 529 -16.94 -9.00 22.99
N PRO A 530 -16.40 -9.08 24.21
CA PRO A 530 -14.97 -8.78 24.42
C PRO A 530 -14.03 -9.82 23.82
N ASN A 531 -14.56 -11.03 23.53
CA ASN A 531 -13.83 -12.09 22.85
C ASN A 531 -14.77 -12.76 21.84
N GLN A 532 -14.28 -12.93 20.63
CA GLN A 532 -15.03 -13.53 19.54
C GLN A 532 -14.14 -14.52 18.80
N LEU A 533 -14.72 -15.63 18.34
CA LEU A 533 -14.04 -16.63 17.53
C LEU A 533 -14.94 -17.00 16.36
N TYR A 534 -14.40 -16.95 15.14
CA TYR A 534 -15.15 -17.24 13.92
C TYR A 534 -14.42 -18.25 13.05
N ASP A 535 -15.18 -19.13 12.40
CA ASP A 535 -14.73 -20.01 11.32
C ASP A 535 -15.03 -19.34 9.98
N LEU A 536 -14.04 -18.67 9.40
CA LEU A 536 -14.19 -17.90 8.16
C LEU A 536 -14.46 -18.76 6.92
N ILE A 537 -14.24 -20.08 7.00
CA ILE A 537 -14.51 -21.02 5.90
C ILE A 537 -16.00 -21.34 5.84
N ASN A 538 -16.59 -21.66 6.99
CA ASN A 538 -18.00 -22.09 7.09
C ASN A 538 -18.93 -20.92 7.45
N ASP A 539 -18.39 -19.84 8.04
CA ASP A 539 -19.09 -18.62 8.42
C ASP A 539 -18.34 -17.36 7.94
N PRO A 540 -18.25 -17.13 6.62
CA PRO A 540 -17.50 -15.99 6.07
C PRO A 540 -18.11 -14.63 6.40
N ASN A 541 -19.33 -14.59 6.93
CA ASN A 541 -20.01 -13.38 7.38
C ASN A 541 -19.83 -13.10 8.87
N GLU A 542 -19.18 -14.00 9.64
CA GLU A 542 -18.88 -13.84 11.06
C GLU A 542 -20.16 -13.64 11.92
N GLU A 543 -21.19 -14.45 11.64
CA GLU A 543 -22.50 -14.38 12.32
C GLU A 543 -22.53 -15.20 13.62
N HIS A 544 -21.69 -16.25 13.73
CA HIS A 544 -21.71 -17.23 14.81
C HIS A 544 -20.41 -17.19 15.64
N ASN A 545 -20.49 -16.62 16.84
CA ASN A 545 -19.36 -16.56 17.77
C ASN A 545 -19.14 -17.90 18.48
N LEU A 546 -18.08 -18.61 18.11
CA LEU A 546 -17.69 -19.93 18.63
C LEU A 546 -16.88 -19.85 19.94
N ILE A 547 -16.77 -18.70 20.58
CA ILE A 547 -15.87 -18.48 21.72
C ILE A 547 -16.10 -19.39 22.92
N ASN A 548 -17.35 -19.83 23.11
CA ASN A 548 -17.78 -20.69 24.23
C ASN A 548 -17.97 -22.15 23.81
N ASP A 549 -17.72 -22.48 22.56
CA ASP A 549 -17.86 -23.86 22.08
C ASP A 549 -16.61 -24.67 22.44
N PRO A 550 -16.76 -25.76 23.25
CA PRO A 550 -15.64 -26.56 23.70
C PRO A 550 -14.92 -27.29 22.56
N GLU A 551 -15.55 -27.51 21.41
CA GLU A 551 -14.93 -28.14 20.24
C GLU A 551 -13.77 -27.27 19.70
N TYR A 552 -13.85 -25.94 19.84
CA TYR A 552 -12.86 -24.99 19.34
C TYR A 552 -11.87 -24.49 20.42
N ALA A 553 -11.85 -25.11 21.61
CA ALA A 553 -11.00 -24.65 22.73
C ALA A 553 -9.50 -24.64 22.40
N ASP A 554 -9.01 -25.66 21.69
CA ASP A 554 -7.60 -25.73 21.27
C ASP A 554 -7.29 -24.70 20.17
N THR A 555 -8.17 -24.52 19.19
CA THR A 555 -8.07 -23.47 18.16
C THR A 555 -8.00 -22.10 18.80
N LEU A 556 -8.90 -21.80 19.75
CA LEU A 556 -8.90 -20.55 20.49
C LEU A 556 -7.59 -20.31 21.25
N LYS A 557 -7.06 -21.36 21.89
CA LYS A 557 -5.77 -21.28 22.60
C LYS A 557 -4.62 -20.93 21.64
N ILE A 558 -4.54 -21.59 20.49
CA ILE A 558 -3.53 -21.32 19.46
C ILE A 558 -3.61 -19.87 18.99
N LEU A 559 -4.82 -19.38 18.65
CA LEU A 559 -5.04 -18.02 18.17
C LEU A 559 -4.72 -16.97 19.24
N LYS A 560 -5.05 -17.21 20.50
CA LYS A 560 -4.66 -16.32 21.60
C LYS A 560 -3.15 -16.21 21.76
N GLU A 561 -2.43 -17.31 21.68
CA GLU A 561 -0.94 -17.30 21.75
C GLU A 561 -0.35 -16.60 20.51
N GLU A 562 -0.89 -16.83 19.32
CA GLU A 562 -0.49 -16.11 18.10
C GLU A 562 -0.68 -14.60 18.25
N LEU A 563 -1.86 -14.16 18.73
CA LEU A 563 -2.14 -12.73 18.97
C LEU A 563 -1.21 -12.14 20.03
N LYS A 564 -0.92 -12.85 21.11
CA LYS A 564 0.08 -12.43 22.12
C LYS A 564 1.47 -12.25 21.50
N GLY A 565 1.86 -13.14 20.58
CA GLY A 565 3.11 -13.03 19.84
C GLY A 565 3.23 -11.68 19.10
N TYR A 566 2.19 -11.27 18.37
CA TYR A 566 2.16 -9.96 17.71
C TYR A 566 2.23 -8.81 18.72
N ILE A 567 1.35 -8.80 19.71
CA ILE A 567 1.23 -7.71 20.70
C ILE A 567 2.53 -7.51 21.48
N SER A 568 3.22 -8.60 21.84
CA SER A 568 4.47 -8.53 22.61
C SER A 568 5.60 -7.77 21.89
N SER A 569 5.54 -7.67 20.57
CA SER A 569 6.51 -6.96 19.74
C SER A 569 6.13 -5.50 19.47
N LEU A 570 4.95 -5.06 19.90
CA LEU A 570 4.37 -3.75 19.59
C LEU A 570 4.35 -2.83 20.82
N PRO A 571 4.39 -1.51 20.59
CA PRO A 571 4.20 -0.54 21.67
C PRO A 571 2.81 -0.62 22.30
N GLY A 572 2.71 -0.16 23.55
CA GLY A 572 1.47 -0.05 24.29
C GLY A 572 1.04 -1.34 24.98
N LYS A 573 -0.08 -1.27 25.65
CA LYS A 573 -0.68 -2.38 26.39
C LYS A 573 -1.91 -2.89 25.65
N PHE A 574 -2.08 -4.19 25.62
CA PHE A 574 -3.33 -4.83 25.22
C PHE A 574 -3.43 -6.18 25.92
N VAL A 575 -4.46 -6.37 26.73
CA VAL A 575 -4.62 -7.60 27.53
C VAL A 575 -5.51 -8.59 26.78
N ILE A 576 -5.05 -9.84 26.65
CA ILE A 576 -5.81 -10.93 25.97
C ILE A 576 -6.44 -11.83 27.04
#